data_427feaad9e409a9b56a4b9f4b7887449
#
_entry.id   427feaad9e409a9b56a4b9f4b7887449
#
_cell.length_a   1.000
_cell.length_b   1.000
_cell.length_c   1.000
_cell.angle_alpha   90.00
_cell.angle_beta   90.00
_cell.angle_gamma   90.00
#
_symmetry.space_group_name_H-M   'P 1'
#
loop_
_entity.id
_entity.type
_entity.pdbx_description
1 polymer ?
#
loop_
_entity_poly.entity_id
_entity_poly.type
_entity_poly.pdbx_seq_one_letter_code
_entity_poly.pdbx_strand_id
1 'polypeptide(L)'
;MAGYLDQYGAGEERRGKIIRNLVIAAVTLVVVGGSLFFYFHNWREERQVMSFMELLTAKDYKAAYALFGCTDQKPCRYYPFDKFMEDWGPASGHTGYNQARITRSRSCGSGVLITVDYGKNQPEKLWVERVDKSIGFPPVQGCPAEF
;
A
#
# COMPACT_ATOMS: atom_id res chain seq x y z
N MET A 1 68.43 -3.92 0.56
CA MET A 1 68.04 -2.68 1.28
C MET A 1 66.58 -2.38 0.91
N ALA A 2 65.67 -2.76 1.77
CA ALA A 2 64.23 -2.41 1.59
C ALA A 2 64.08 -0.91 1.87
N GLY A 3 63.63 -0.16 0.86
CA GLY A 3 63.59 1.29 0.90
C GLY A 3 62.57 1.79 1.95
N TYR A 4 62.98 2.77 2.73
CA TYR A 4 62.20 3.53 3.69
C TYR A 4 60.89 4.07 3.10
N LEU A 5 60.78 4.15 1.79
CA LEU A 5 59.61 4.64 1.04
C LEU A 5 58.50 3.61 0.87
N ASP A 6 58.79 2.29 0.96
CA ASP A 6 57.77 1.24 0.87
C ASP A 6 56.86 1.16 2.10
N GLN A 7 57.31 1.69 3.22
CA GLN A 7 56.57 1.68 4.48
C GLN A 7 55.58 2.87 4.62
N TYR A 8 55.77 3.92 3.82
CA TYR A 8 54.98 5.15 3.92
C TYR A 8 53.64 5.13 3.15
N GLY A 9 53.44 4.18 2.22
CA GLY A 9 52.24 4.11 1.38
C GLY A 9 51.20 3.06 1.78
N ALA A 10 51.63 2.00 2.48
CA ALA A 10 50.78 0.82 2.74
C ALA A 10 49.60 1.09 3.70
N GLY A 11 49.71 2.09 4.55
CA GLY A 11 48.65 2.45 5.51
C GLY A 11 47.57 3.35 4.91
N GLU A 12 47.93 4.22 3.98
CA GLU A 12 47.01 5.14 3.33
C GLU A 12 46.13 4.44 2.29
N GLU A 13 46.69 3.51 1.53
CA GLU A 13 45.91 2.70 0.58
C GLU A 13 44.84 1.83 1.26
N ARG A 14 45.17 1.23 2.41
CA ARG A 14 44.21 0.46 3.20
C ARG A 14 43.08 1.34 3.72
N ARG A 15 43.40 2.52 4.27
CA ARG A 15 42.39 3.48 4.75
C ARG A 15 41.51 3.95 3.63
N GLY A 16 42.08 4.30 2.46
CA GLY A 16 41.30 4.71 1.28
C GLY A 16 40.34 3.63 0.79
N LYS A 17 40.77 2.35 0.76
CA LYS A 17 39.94 1.22 0.40
C LYS A 17 38.82 0.99 1.41
N ILE A 18 39.06 1.10 2.70
CA ILE A 18 38.07 0.95 3.76
C ILE A 18 37.03 2.07 3.68
N ILE A 19 37.48 3.32 3.56
CA ILE A 19 36.57 4.48 3.45
C ILE A 19 35.71 4.36 2.20
N ARG A 20 36.29 4.00 1.06
CA ARG A 20 35.53 3.80 -0.18
C ARG A 20 34.48 2.71 -0.04
N ASN A 21 34.84 1.56 0.55
CA ASN A 21 33.90 0.46 0.76
C ASN A 21 32.80 0.83 1.76
N LEU A 22 33.12 1.58 2.81
CA LEU A 22 32.11 2.12 3.76
C LEU A 22 31.15 3.08 3.08
N VAL A 23 31.64 3.96 2.24
CA VAL A 23 30.79 4.91 1.48
C VAL A 23 29.88 4.15 0.51
N ILE A 24 30.41 3.18 -0.23
CA ILE A 24 29.61 2.34 -1.13
C ILE A 24 28.54 1.58 -0.35
N ALA A 25 28.91 0.96 0.78
CA ALA A 25 27.96 0.24 1.62
C ALA A 25 26.85 1.17 2.16
N ALA A 26 27.21 2.36 2.63
CA ALA A 26 26.23 3.35 3.12
C ALA A 26 25.29 3.82 2.00
N VAL A 27 25.80 4.13 0.84
CA VAL A 27 24.97 4.54 -0.33
C VAL A 27 24.05 3.39 -0.75
N THR A 28 24.57 2.16 -0.84
CA THR A 28 23.77 0.99 -1.17
C THR A 28 22.63 0.78 -0.16
N LEU A 29 22.93 0.92 1.12
CA LEU A 29 21.95 0.76 2.20
C LEU A 29 20.83 1.82 2.12
N VAL A 30 21.17 3.07 1.82
CA VAL A 30 20.20 4.15 1.63
C VAL A 30 19.33 3.90 0.38
N VAL A 31 19.94 3.50 -0.73
CA VAL A 31 19.20 3.23 -1.97
C VAL A 31 18.27 2.02 -1.81
N VAL A 32 18.76 0.92 -1.27
CA VAL A 32 17.95 -0.28 -1.05
C VAL A 32 16.87 -0.02 0.00
N GLY A 33 17.22 0.58 1.13
CA GLY A 33 16.26 0.91 2.18
C GLY A 33 15.19 1.88 1.71
N GLY A 34 15.57 2.92 0.97
CA GLY A 34 14.64 3.86 0.36
C GLY A 34 13.70 3.19 -0.64
N SER A 35 14.23 2.34 -1.51
CA SER A 35 13.43 1.61 -2.49
C SER A 35 12.42 0.67 -1.83
N LEU A 36 12.84 -0.08 -0.81
CA LEU A 36 11.95 -0.94 -0.03
C LEU A 36 10.87 -0.13 0.70
N PHE A 37 11.24 0.99 1.32
CA PHE A 37 10.29 1.87 1.98
C PHE A 37 9.22 2.37 0.99
N PHE A 38 9.60 2.85 -0.18
CA PHE A 38 8.66 3.29 -1.22
C PHE A 38 7.77 2.16 -1.71
N TYR A 39 8.32 0.98 -1.92
CA TYR A 39 7.56 -0.18 -2.41
C TYR A 39 6.55 -0.69 -1.38
N PHE A 40 6.91 -0.73 -0.09
CA PHE A 40 6.05 -1.25 0.97
C PHE A 40 5.24 -0.19 1.70
N HIS A 41 5.34 1.08 1.31
CA HIS A 41 4.71 2.19 2.02
C HIS A 41 3.18 2.05 2.15
N ASN A 42 2.51 1.58 1.12
CA ASN A 42 1.06 1.38 1.09
C ASN A 42 0.64 -0.10 1.16
N TRP A 43 1.57 -1.01 1.39
CA TRP A 43 1.31 -2.45 1.34
C TRP A 43 0.21 -2.91 2.32
N ARG A 44 0.13 -2.29 3.49
CA ARG A 44 -0.87 -2.63 4.51
C ARG A 44 -2.28 -2.26 4.06
N GLU A 45 -2.43 -1.11 3.44
CA GLU A 45 -3.69 -0.59 2.89
C GLU A 45 -4.10 -1.40 1.65
N GLU A 46 -3.17 -1.72 0.79
CA GLU A 46 -3.40 -2.58 -0.38
C GLU A 46 -3.87 -3.97 0.04
N ARG A 47 -3.25 -4.55 1.04
CA ARG A 47 -3.65 -5.84 1.60
C ARG A 47 -5.07 -5.80 2.17
N GLN A 48 -5.47 -4.70 2.80
CA GLN A 48 -6.81 -4.51 3.31
C GLN A 48 -7.85 -4.55 2.18
N VAL A 49 -7.58 -3.87 1.06
CA VAL A 49 -8.45 -3.91 -0.11
C VAL A 49 -8.49 -5.30 -0.75
N MET A 50 -7.34 -5.98 -0.84
CA MET A 50 -7.34 -7.35 -1.36
C MET A 50 -8.14 -8.31 -0.46
N SER A 51 -8.03 -8.21 0.86
CA SER A 51 -8.86 -8.97 1.79
C SER A 51 -10.36 -8.68 1.61
N PHE A 52 -10.72 -7.43 1.33
CA PHE A 52 -12.09 -7.06 0.98
C PHE A 52 -12.58 -7.81 -0.28
N MET A 53 -11.77 -7.84 -1.35
CA MET A 53 -12.12 -8.56 -2.58
C MET A 53 -12.20 -10.08 -2.37
N GLU A 54 -11.35 -10.64 -1.52
CA GLU A 54 -11.40 -12.06 -1.11
C GLU A 54 -12.71 -12.39 -0.38
N LEU A 55 -13.15 -11.53 0.55
CA LEU A 55 -14.42 -11.71 1.28
C LEU A 55 -15.63 -11.60 0.35
N LEU A 56 -15.61 -10.68 -0.61
CA LEU A 56 -16.66 -10.59 -1.64
C LEU A 56 -16.69 -11.86 -2.52
N THR A 57 -15.52 -12.39 -2.88
CA THR A 57 -15.40 -13.66 -3.62
C THR A 57 -15.96 -14.83 -2.83
N ALA A 58 -15.70 -14.86 -1.52
CA ALA A 58 -16.23 -15.87 -0.60
C ALA A 58 -17.73 -15.66 -0.26
N LYS A 59 -18.34 -14.54 -0.72
CA LYS A 59 -19.70 -14.12 -0.40
C LYS A 59 -19.94 -13.85 1.09
N ASP A 60 -18.87 -13.57 1.84
CA ASP A 60 -18.96 -13.15 3.23
C ASP A 60 -19.17 -11.62 3.31
N TYR A 61 -20.36 -11.19 2.96
CA TYR A 61 -20.73 -9.78 2.88
C TYR A 61 -20.71 -9.08 4.24
N LYS A 62 -20.96 -9.83 5.34
CA LYS A 62 -20.90 -9.25 6.68
C LYS A 62 -19.47 -8.93 7.11
N ALA A 63 -18.54 -9.84 6.87
CA ALA A 63 -17.14 -9.60 7.13
C ALA A 63 -16.58 -8.50 6.21
N ALA A 64 -16.99 -8.48 4.94
CA ALA A 64 -16.63 -7.41 4.00
C ALA A 64 -17.15 -6.03 4.46
N TYR A 65 -18.40 -5.96 4.93
CA TYR A 65 -18.99 -4.74 5.48
C TYR A 65 -18.27 -4.25 6.75
N ALA A 66 -17.79 -5.17 7.58
CA ALA A 66 -17.00 -4.82 8.76
C ALA A 66 -15.70 -4.07 8.41
N LEU A 67 -15.12 -4.31 7.23
CA LEU A 67 -13.93 -3.58 6.77
C LEU A 67 -14.22 -2.10 6.44
N PHE A 68 -15.48 -1.73 6.23
CA PHE A 68 -15.90 -0.32 6.15
C PHE A 68 -16.00 0.36 7.53
N GLY A 69 -15.62 -0.33 8.60
CA GLY A 69 -15.77 0.14 9.97
C GLY A 69 -17.19 0.04 10.50
N CYS A 70 -18.04 -0.69 9.79
CA CYS A 70 -19.47 -0.82 10.04
C CYS A 70 -19.79 -2.25 10.47
N THR A 71 -20.52 -2.41 11.56
CA THR A 71 -20.97 -3.73 12.05
C THR A 71 -22.47 -3.71 12.38
N ASP A 72 -23.05 -4.88 12.57
CA ASP A 72 -24.45 -4.99 13.04
C ASP A 72 -24.66 -4.24 14.39
N GLN A 73 -23.60 -4.18 15.23
CA GLN A 73 -23.62 -3.48 16.52
C GLN A 73 -23.34 -1.97 16.41
N LYS A 74 -22.60 -1.58 15.37
CA LYS A 74 -22.26 -0.19 15.06
C LYS A 74 -22.50 0.07 13.57
N PRO A 75 -23.76 0.19 13.14
CA PRO A 75 -24.07 0.44 11.74
C PRO A 75 -23.59 1.83 11.31
N CYS A 76 -23.10 1.91 10.10
CA CYS A 76 -22.73 3.20 9.52
C CYS A 76 -23.98 4.01 9.18
N ARG A 77 -24.07 5.22 9.71
CA ARG A 77 -25.26 6.10 9.56
C ARG A 77 -25.61 6.40 8.11
N TYR A 78 -24.60 6.56 7.26
CA TYR A 78 -24.78 6.98 5.85
C TYR A 78 -24.58 5.84 4.85
N TYR A 79 -24.15 4.67 5.34
CA TYR A 79 -23.92 3.50 4.50
C TYR A 79 -24.40 2.23 5.23
N PRO A 80 -25.72 2.03 5.33
CA PRO A 80 -26.29 0.84 5.97
C PRO A 80 -25.98 -0.43 5.16
N PHE A 81 -26.13 -1.60 5.79
CA PHE A 81 -25.82 -2.87 5.16
C PHE A 81 -26.64 -3.14 3.89
N ASP A 82 -27.90 -2.71 3.83
CA ASP A 82 -28.73 -2.86 2.64
C ASP A 82 -28.13 -2.11 1.45
N LYS A 83 -27.62 -0.90 1.68
CA LYS A 83 -26.92 -0.11 0.66
C LYS A 83 -25.61 -0.78 0.22
N PHE A 84 -24.87 -1.34 1.17
CA PHE A 84 -23.69 -2.15 0.87
C PHE A 84 -24.04 -3.35 -0.02
N MET A 85 -25.16 -4.03 0.25
CA MET A 85 -25.63 -5.15 -0.57
C MET A 85 -26.10 -4.73 -1.96
N GLU A 86 -26.62 -3.52 -2.12
CA GLU A 86 -26.92 -2.96 -3.45
C GLU A 86 -25.63 -2.75 -4.26
N ASP A 87 -24.59 -2.21 -3.63
CA ASP A 87 -23.33 -1.86 -4.30
C ASP A 87 -22.41 -3.08 -4.53
N TRP A 88 -22.35 -4.02 -3.59
CA TRP A 88 -21.37 -5.12 -3.59
C TRP A 88 -21.99 -6.51 -3.54
N GLY A 89 -23.28 -6.62 -3.37
CA GLY A 89 -23.99 -7.89 -3.28
C GLY A 89 -24.17 -8.57 -4.64
N PRO A 90 -24.78 -9.75 -4.65
CA PRO A 90 -24.96 -10.55 -5.86
C PRO A 90 -25.81 -9.89 -6.93
N ALA A 91 -26.64 -8.90 -6.58
CA ALA A 91 -27.49 -8.13 -7.50
C ALA A 91 -26.83 -6.84 -8.01
N SER A 92 -25.64 -6.47 -7.54
CA SER A 92 -24.95 -5.21 -7.89
C SER A 92 -24.49 -5.13 -9.34
N GLY A 93 -24.47 -6.24 -10.06
CA GLY A 93 -23.88 -6.32 -11.41
C GLY A 93 -22.33 -6.37 -11.40
N HIS A 94 -21.70 -6.17 -10.27
CA HIS A 94 -20.25 -6.32 -10.12
C HIS A 94 -19.90 -7.81 -10.08
N THR A 95 -19.02 -8.24 -10.98
CA THR A 95 -18.58 -9.64 -11.08
C THR A 95 -17.07 -9.69 -11.25
N GLY A 96 -16.46 -10.80 -10.88
CA GLY A 96 -15.04 -11.01 -11.12
C GLY A 96 -14.12 -10.55 -9.97
N TYR A 97 -14.63 -10.44 -8.75
CA TYR A 97 -13.80 -10.09 -7.58
C TYR A 97 -12.59 -10.99 -7.40
N ASN A 98 -12.68 -12.26 -7.82
CA ASN A 98 -11.56 -13.21 -7.81
C ASN A 98 -10.42 -12.84 -8.78
N GLN A 99 -10.65 -11.91 -9.70
CA GLN A 99 -9.65 -11.39 -10.63
C GLN A 99 -9.14 -10.00 -10.23
N ALA A 100 -9.50 -9.55 -9.03
CA ALA A 100 -9.13 -8.22 -8.55
C ALA A 100 -7.61 -8.01 -8.54
N ARG A 101 -7.18 -6.87 -9.06
CA ARG A 101 -5.79 -6.44 -9.11
C ARG A 101 -5.70 -4.96 -8.76
N ILE A 102 -4.77 -4.63 -7.90
CA ILE A 102 -4.45 -3.23 -7.63
C ILE A 102 -3.64 -2.69 -8.80
N THR A 103 -4.18 -1.70 -9.48
CA THR A 103 -3.53 -1.05 -10.63
C THR A 103 -2.82 0.24 -10.23
N ARG A 104 -3.29 0.89 -9.17
CA ARG A 104 -2.69 2.12 -8.66
C ARG A 104 -2.94 2.27 -7.17
N SER A 105 -1.92 2.73 -6.47
CA SER A 105 -1.98 3.08 -5.06
C SER A 105 -1.33 4.44 -4.85
N ARG A 106 -2.06 5.37 -4.25
CA ARG A 106 -1.61 6.75 -4.04
C ARG A 106 -1.91 7.21 -2.63
N SER A 107 -0.87 7.61 -1.92
CA SER A 107 -0.99 8.24 -0.61
C SER A 107 -1.62 9.62 -0.74
N CYS A 108 -2.62 9.91 0.07
CA CYS A 108 -3.38 11.15 0.03
C CYS A 108 -3.75 11.55 1.47
N GLY A 109 -3.04 12.50 2.06
CA GLY A 109 -3.33 12.98 3.40
C GLY A 109 -3.46 11.86 4.44
N SER A 110 -4.64 11.71 5.05
CA SER A 110 -4.92 10.71 6.11
C SER A 110 -5.09 9.29 5.60
N GLY A 111 -5.22 9.07 4.29
CA GLY A 111 -5.49 7.76 3.72
C GLY A 111 -4.74 7.44 2.43
N VAL A 112 -5.14 6.36 1.82
CA VAL A 112 -4.60 5.87 0.56
C VAL A 112 -5.73 5.64 -0.42
N LEU A 113 -5.61 6.25 -1.60
CA LEU A 113 -6.51 6.01 -2.72
C LEU A 113 -5.99 4.81 -3.52
N ILE A 114 -6.76 3.75 -3.56
CA ILE A 114 -6.41 2.49 -4.22
C ILE A 114 -7.38 2.27 -5.39
N THR A 115 -6.82 2.06 -6.57
CA THR A 115 -7.58 1.71 -7.76
C THR A 115 -7.47 0.21 -7.98
N VAL A 116 -8.61 -0.45 -8.02
CA VAL A 116 -8.73 -1.89 -8.23
C VAL A 116 -9.42 -2.14 -9.56
N ASP A 117 -8.82 -2.99 -10.36
CA ASP A 117 -9.41 -3.53 -11.56
C ASP A 117 -9.83 -4.98 -11.29
N TYR A 118 -11.09 -5.32 -11.61
CA TYR A 118 -11.63 -6.65 -11.44
C TYR A 118 -12.50 -7.06 -12.64
N GLY A 119 -11.83 -7.71 -13.57
CA GLY A 119 -12.48 -8.29 -14.75
C GLY A 119 -12.94 -7.25 -15.77
N LYS A 120 -14.20 -7.33 -16.18
CA LYS A 120 -14.77 -6.48 -17.26
C LYS A 120 -15.37 -5.17 -16.78
N ASN A 121 -15.38 -4.94 -15.48
CA ASN A 121 -15.93 -3.72 -14.88
C ASN A 121 -14.96 -2.55 -15.05
N GLN A 122 -15.48 -1.35 -14.89
CA GLN A 122 -14.61 -0.18 -14.79
C GLN A 122 -13.78 -0.26 -13.49
N PRO A 123 -12.53 0.22 -13.51
CA PRO A 123 -11.71 0.24 -12.32
C PRO A 123 -12.39 1.02 -11.18
N GLU A 124 -12.49 0.40 -10.02
CA GLU A 124 -13.09 1.01 -8.83
C GLU A 124 -12.03 1.70 -8.00
N LYS A 125 -12.38 2.84 -7.42
CA LYS A 125 -11.51 3.58 -6.53
C LYS A 125 -12.01 3.43 -5.10
N LEU A 126 -11.16 2.89 -4.24
CA LEU A 126 -11.43 2.72 -2.82
C LEU A 126 -10.48 3.60 -2.01
N TRP A 127 -11.00 4.13 -0.93
CA TRP A 127 -10.25 4.86 0.07
C TRP A 127 -9.96 3.97 1.25
N VAL A 128 -8.73 3.95 1.74
CA VAL A 128 -8.36 3.26 2.98
C VAL A 128 -7.79 4.28 3.95
N GLU A 129 -8.43 4.45 5.09
CA GLU A 129 -7.95 5.32 6.16
C GLU A 129 -6.71 4.70 6.81
N ARG A 130 -5.68 5.51 7.07
CA ARG A 130 -4.41 4.99 7.62
C ARG A 130 -4.51 4.62 9.10
N VAL A 131 -5.39 5.30 9.84
CA VAL A 131 -5.49 5.16 11.29
C VAL A 131 -6.15 3.84 11.68
N ASP A 132 -7.32 3.56 11.16
CA ASP A 132 -8.16 2.40 11.54
C ASP A 132 -8.27 1.34 10.44
N LYS A 133 -7.67 1.61 9.26
CA LYS A 133 -7.71 0.75 8.08
C LYS A 133 -9.12 0.53 7.54
N SER A 134 -10.09 1.36 7.90
CA SER A 134 -11.41 1.28 7.32
C SER A 134 -11.39 1.60 5.82
N ILE A 135 -12.16 0.83 5.08
CA ILE A 135 -12.38 1.05 3.65
C ILE A 135 -13.57 1.98 3.48
N GLY A 136 -13.52 2.81 2.46
CA GLY A 136 -14.61 3.70 2.12
C GLY A 136 -14.53 4.14 0.66
N PHE A 137 -15.47 4.98 0.27
CA PHE A 137 -15.40 5.66 -1.00
C PHE A 137 -14.51 6.90 -0.88
N PRO A 138 -13.79 7.27 -1.94
CA PRO A 138 -12.95 8.44 -1.90
C PRO A 138 -13.79 9.70 -1.64
N PRO A 139 -13.37 10.59 -0.73
CA PRO A 139 -14.11 11.80 -0.39
C PRO A 139 -14.21 12.78 -1.56
N VAL A 140 -13.31 12.67 -2.53
CA VAL A 140 -13.30 13.39 -3.81
C VAL A 140 -12.76 12.46 -4.91
N GLN A 141 -13.01 12.77 -6.16
CA GLN A 141 -12.56 11.94 -7.31
C GLN A 141 -11.04 11.82 -7.46
N GLY A 142 -10.26 12.48 -6.62
CA GLY A 142 -8.80 12.43 -6.58
C GLY A 142 -8.29 12.57 -5.15
N CYS A 143 -6.98 12.76 -4.98
CA CYS A 143 -6.45 13.13 -3.68
C CYS A 143 -7.00 14.51 -3.30
N PRO A 144 -7.50 14.71 -2.06
CA PRO A 144 -7.74 16.05 -1.55
C PRO A 144 -6.47 16.89 -1.74
N ALA A 145 -6.62 18.11 -2.24
CA ALA A 145 -5.50 19.03 -2.25
C ALA A 145 -5.03 19.20 -0.80
N GLU A 146 -3.73 19.04 -0.58
CA GLU A 146 -3.16 19.43 0.71
C GLU A 146 -3.34 20.94 0.83
N PHE A 147 -4.15 21.36 1.81
CA PHE A 147 -4.28 22.76 2.20
C PHE A 147 -3.23 23.09 3.25
#